data_e523a8dc8488c8199fb1f3706b75d0a7
#
_entry.id   e523a8dc8488c8199fb1f3706b75d0a7
#
_cell.length_a   1.000
_cell.length_b   1.000
_cell.length_c   1.000
_cell.angle_alpha   90.00
_cell.angle_beta   90.00
_cell.angle_gamma   90.00
#
_symmetry.space_group_name_H-M   'P 1'
#
loop_
_entity.id
_entity.type
_entity.pdbx_description
1 polymer ?
#
loop_
_entity_poly.entity_id
_entity_poly.type
_entity_poly.pdbx_seq_one_letter_code
_entity_poly.pdbx_strand_id
1 'polypeptide(L)'
;MTTEMNVEEQQQLVGQFLQGLAKSFGIEAKAENVSIDDDSFEVNLAGEDKELGLLIGPKGNHVVAIHEVSKTMLQRRMPGVNRARIRVDVGGYRSRRREALSAYVQELAKTVVSEGTEKGLEPMNAADRKVVHDTVNEIAGVGTISVGDEPRRRVVLVVVKD
;
A
#
# COMPACT_ATOMS: atom_id res chain seq x y z
N MET A 1 8.31 29.36 14.71
CA MET A 1 9.07 28.99 13.50
C MET A 1 8.90 27.50 13.23
N THR A 2 8.22 27.16 12.18
CA THR A 2 8.19 25.78 11.69
C THR A 2 9.53 25.55 11.00
N THR A 3 10.38 24.71 11.58
CA THR A 3 11.61 24.30 10.94
C THR A 3 11.21 23.42 9.78
N GLU A 4 11.39 23.89 8.57
CA GLU A 4 11.24 23.05 7.39
C GLU A 4 12.30 21.95 7.47
N MET A 5 11.84 20.73 7.59
CA MET A 5 12.73 19.61 7.61
C MET A 5 13.00 19.13 6.21
N ASN A 6 14.28 18.96 5.93
CA ASN A 6 14.73 18.37 4.69
C ASN A 6 14.13 16.96 4.52
N VAL A 7 13.58 16.67 3.37
CA VAL A 7 13.04 15.35 3.01
C VAL A 7 14.09 14.25 3.20
N GLU A 8 15.35 14.55 2.92
CA GLU A 8 16.47 13.61 3.12
C GLU A 8 16.64 13.17 4.57
N GLU A 9 16.49 14.08 5.53
CA GLU A 9 16.55 13.72 6.97
C GLU A 9 15.40 12.82 7.37
N GLN A 10 14.20 13.08 6.85
CA GLN A 10 13.03 12.21 7.07
C GLN A 10 13.26 10.82 6.47
N GLN A 11 13.79 10.74 5.26
CA GLN A 11 14.16 9.48 4.60
C GLN A 11 15.18 8.69 5.41
N GLN A 12 16.21 9.36 5.91
CA GLN A 12 17.25 8.72 6.74
C GLN A 12 16.67 8.14 8.04
N LEU A 13 15.82 8.90 8.73
CA LEU A 13 15.18 8.43 9.96
C LEU A 13 14.29 7.22 9.73
N VAL A 14 13.48 7.25 8.70
CA VAL A 14 12.61 6.11 8.35
C VAL A 14 13.44 4.91 7.92
N GLY A 15 14.47 5.12 7.10
CA GLY A 15 15.37 4.06 6.66
C GLY A 15 16.10 3.38 7.82
N GLN A 16 16.64 4.15 8.75
CA GLN A 16 17.31 3.62 9.95
C GLN A 16 16.33 2.84 10.84
N PHE A 17 15.13 3.36 11.02
CA PHE A 17 14.08 2.68 11.78
C PHE A 17 13.72 1.33 11.16
N LEU A 18 13.51 1.28 9.85
CA LEU A 18 13.15 0.04 9.15
C LEU A 18 14.28 -0.99 9.17
N GLN A 19 15.53 -0.56 8.97
CA GLN A 19 16.69 -1.45 9.05
C GLN A 19 16.88 -2.00 10.47
N GLY A 20 16.68 -1.17 11.49
CA GLY A 20 16.70 -1.58 12.88
C GLY A 20 15.60 -2.57 13.22
N LEU A 21 14.39 -2.35 12.69
CA LEU A 21 13.28 -3.27 12.84
C LEU A 21 13.60 -4.64 12.22
N ALA A 22 14.08 -4.67 10.99
CA ALA A 22 14.48 -5.91 10.30
C ALA A 22 15.57 -6.65 11.09
N LYS A 23 16.58 -5.94 11.56
CA LYS A 23 17.66 -6.50 12.36
C LYS A 23 17.15 -7.11 13.67
N SER A 24 16.13 -6.52 14.29
CA SER A 24 15.52 -7.07 15.52
C SER A 24 14.88 -8.44 15.29
N PHE A 25 14.48 -8.75 14.07
CA PHE A 25 13.97 -10.06 13.65
C PHE A 25 15.05 -10.97 13.05
N GLY A 26 16.32 -10.56 13.09
CA GLY A 26 17.42 -11.32 12.48
C GLY A 26 17.42 -11.27 10.95
N ILE A 27 16.78 -10.29 10.36
CA ILE A 27 16.66 -10.13 8.91
C ILE A 27 17.66 -9.08 8.42
N GLU A 28 18.47 -9.44 7.44
CA GLU A 28 19.32 -8.50 6.72
C GLU A 28 18.53 -7.82 5.61
N ALA A 29 18.36 -6.51 5.72
CA ALA A 29 17.66 -5.72 4.75
C ALA A 29 18.24 -4.32 4.64
N LYS A 30 18.15 -3.73 3.44
CA LYS A 30 18.57 -2.37 3.14
C LYS A 30 17.39 -1.49 2.85
N ALA A 31 17.37 -0.28 3.41
CA ALA A 31 16.41 0.74 3.04
C ALA A 31 16.83 1.41 1.73
N GLU A 32 15.93 1.39 0.77
CA GLU A 32 16.06 2.08 -0.51
C GLU A 32 15.10 3.26 -0.54
N ASN A 33 15.64 4.45 -0.77
CA ASN A 33 14.86 5.68 -0.79
C ASN A 33 14.53 6.08 -2.22
N VAL A 34 13.26 6.40 -2.46
CA VAL A 34 12.79 6.93 -3.73
C VAL A 34 12.04 8.23 -3.46
N SER A 35 12.52 9.32 -4.03
CA SER A 35 11.78 10.58 -4.02
C SER A 35 10.65 10.49 -5.04
N ILE A 36 9.43 10.83 -4.62
CA ILE A 36 8.25 10.83 -5.48
C ILE A 36 8.03 12.25 -6.03
N ASP A 37 7.99 13.21 -5.13
CA ASP A 37 7.88 14.64 -5.42
C ASP A 37 8.52 15.44 -4.27
N ASP A 38 8.38 16.77 -4.30
CA ASP A 38 8.98 17.66 -3.30
C ASP A 38 8.44 17.42 -1.88
N ASP A 39 7.24 16.88 -1.77
CA ASP A 39 6.52 16.68 -0.51
C ASP A 39 6.26 15.22 -0.16
N SER A 40 6.78 14.28 -0.94
CA SER A 40 6.55 12.86 -0.71
C SER A 40 7.72 11.96 -1.10
N PHE A 41 7.89 10.89 -0.34
CA PHE A 41 8.93 9.89 -0.61
C PHE A 41 8.48 8.48 -0.24
N GLU A 42 9.14 7.51 -0.83
CA GLU A 42 8.98 6.10 -0.50
C GLU A 42 10.28 5.53 0.06
N VAL A 43 10.17 4.71 1.09
CA VAL A 43 11.26 3.88 1.59
C VAL A 43 10.85 2.42 1.43
N ASN A 44 11.58 1.70 0.60
CA ASN A 44 11.41 0.27 0.41
C ASN A 44 12.51 -0.49 1.15
N LEU A 45 12.12 -1.48 1.93
CA LEU A 45 13.05 -2.38 2.59
C LEU A 45 13.36 -3.55 1.67
N ALA A 46 14.57 -3.58 1.12
CA ALA A 46 15.01 -4.59 0.17
C ALA A 46 15.85 -5.69 0.85
N GLY A 47 15.68 -6.92 0.43
CA GLY A 47 16.39 -8.08 0.96
C GLY A 47 15.96 -9.35 0.25
N GLU A 48 16.32 -10.51 0.79
CA GLU A 48 15.89 -11.79 0.26
C GLU A 48 14.40 -12.04 0.53
N ASP A 49 13.67 -12.47 -0.49
CA ASP A 49 12.20 -12.69 -0.41
C ASP A 49 11.78 -13.62 0.73
N LYS A 50 12.57 -14.66 0.98
CA LYS A 50 12.31 -15.62 2.07
C LYS A 50 12.34 -14.97 3.44
N GLU A 51 13.26 -14.05 3.67
CA GLU A 51 13.41 -13.36 4.93
C GLU A 51 12.38 -12.24 5.09
N LEU A 52 12.06 -11.53 4.02
CA LEU A 52 11.11 -10.43 4.04
C LEU A 52 9.66 -10.87 4.25
N GLY A 53 9.34 -12.14 4.01
CA GLY A 53 7.99 -12.67 4.19
C GLY A 53 7.39 -12.43 5.57
N LEU A 54 8.21 -12.48 6.62
CA LEU A 54 7.78 -12.17 7.99
C LEU A 54 7.34 -10.70 8.15
N LEU A 55 8.05 -9.79 7.50
CA LEU A 55 7.75 -8.34 7.55
C LEU A 55 6.63 -7.94 6.60
N ILE A 56 6.34 -8.75 5.60
CA ILE A 56 5.19 -8.54 4.71
C ILE A 56 3.90 -9.01 5.40
N GLY A 57 3.92 -10.20 5.97
CA GLY A 57 2.80 -10.81 6.66
C GLY A 57 1.67 -11.27 5.74
N PRO A 58 0.64 -11.93 6.30
CA PRO A 58 -0.51 -12.38 5.54
C PRO A 58 -1.22 -11.23 4.83
N LYS A 59 -1.40 -11.32 3.53
CA LYS A 59 -2.07 -10.29 2.71
C LYS A 59 -1.44 -8.89 2.84
N GLY A 60 -0.15 -8.80 3.21
CA GLY A 60 0.55 -7.54 3.41
C GLY A 60 0.16 -6.78 4.69
N ASN A 61 -0.50 -7.42 5.64
CA ASN A 61 -0.96 -6.76 6.87
C ASN A 61 0.18 -6.20 7.71
N HIS A 62 1.35 -6.87 7.72
CA HIS A 62 2.51 -6.35 8.44
C HIS A 62 3.12 -5.12 7.74
N VAL A 63 3.12 -5.07 6.42
CA VAL A 63 3.56 -3.87 5.68
C VAL A 63 2.69 -2.67 6.03
N VAL A 64 1.38 -2.84 6.10
CA VAL A 64 0.45 -1.78 6.51
C VAL A 64 0.76 -1.29 7.92
N ALA A 65 0.96 -2.21 8.86
CA ALA A 65 1.30 -1.89 10.25
C ALA A 65 2.66 -1.17 10.35
N ILE A 66 3.68 -1.65 9.64
CA ILE A 66 5.02 -1.03 9.59
C ILE A 66 4.95 0.39 9.02
N HIS A 67 4.14 0.60 7.98
CA HIS A 67 3.89 1.93 7.43
C HIS A 67 3.32 2.90 8.49
N GLU A 68 2.28 2.48 9.22
CA GLU A 68 1.65 3.32 10.25
C GLU A 68 2.59 3.59 11.43
N VAL A 69 3.35 2.59 11.88
CA VAL A 69 4.36 2.77 12.94
C VAL A 69 5.47 3.73 12.49
N SER A 70 5.91 3.63 11.24
CA SER A 70 6.92 4.53 10.66
C SER A 70 6.44 5.99 10.64
N LYS A 71 5.19 6.22 10.26
CA LYS A 71 4.56 7.55 10.34
C LYS A 71 4.54 8.09 11.76
N THR A 72 4.12 7.26 12.69
CA THR A 72 4.05 7.64 14.12
C THR A 72 5.43 7.92 14.69
N MET A 73 6.42 7.11 14.35
CA MET A 73 7.81 7.32 14.75
C MET A 73 8.33 8.68 14.25
N LEU A 74 8.13 8.98 12.98
CA LEU A 74 8.54 10.23 12.39
C LEU A 74 7.83 11.42 13.06
N GLN A 75 6.55 11.28 13.34
CA GLN A 75 5.74 12.29 14.02
C GLN A 75 6.25 12.59 15.44
N ARG A 76 6.65 11.55 16.17
CA ARG A 76 7.17 11.71 17.54
C ARG A 76 8.58 12.29 17.58
N ARG A 77 9.42 11.92 16.62
CA ARG A 77 10.79 12.42 16.52
C ARG A 77 10.84 13.90 16.12
N MET A 78 9.79 14.37 15.47
CA MET A 78 9.78 15.66 14.81
C MET A 78 8.44 16.38 15.02
N PRO A 79 8.15 16.73 16.29
CA PRO A 79 6.95 17.48 16.60
C PRO A 79 7.01 18.89 16.01
N GLY A 80 5.90 19.34 15.42
CA GLY A 80 5.76 20.70 14.88
C GLY A 80 6.46 20.97 13.54
N VAL A 81 7.02 19.95 12.91
CA VAL A 81 7.63 20.05 11.58
C VAL A 81 6.61 19.70 10.49
N ASN A 82 6.63 20.45 9.40
CA ASN A 82 5.89 20.05 8.20
C ASN A 82 6.54 18.79 7.61
N ARG A 83 5.80 17.69 7.65
CA ARG A 83 6.32 16.38 7.26
C ARG A 83 5.89 16.05 5.85
N ALA A 84 6.84 15.50 5.09
CA ALA A 84 6.54 14.88 3.81
C ALA A 84 5.58 13.70 3.98
N ARG A 85 4.81 13.43 2.95
CA ARG A 85 4.00 12.20 2.87
C ARG A 85 4.92 11.01 2.63
N ILE A 86 4.89 10.06 3.54
CA ILE A 86 5.74 8.87 3.43
C ILE A 86 4.93 7.67 2.94
N ARG A 87 5.60 6.86 2.14
CA ARG A 87 5.15 5.52 1.77
C ARG A 87 6.25 4.53 2.19
N VAL A 88 5.88 3.51 2.92
CA VAL A 88 6.78 2.43 3.31
C VAL A 88 6.35 1.16 2.60
N ASP A 89 7.31 0.48 2.00
CA ASP A 89 7.12 -0.82 1.38
C ASP A 89 8.20 -1.81 1.83
N VAL A 90 7.91 -3.08 1.68
CA VAL A 90 8.83 -4.18 1.99
C VAL A 90 8.90 -5.11 0.78
N GLY A 91 10.10 -5.29 0.24
CA GLY A 91 10.34 -6.17 -0.91
C GLY A 91 9.54 -5.82 -2.16
N GLY A 92 9.11 -4.57 -2.32
CA GLY A 92 8.26 -4.15 -3.43
C GLY A 92 6.85 -4.76 -3.40
N TYR A 93 6.40 -5.22 -2.23
CA TYR A 93 5.11 -5.92 -2.08
C TYR A 93 3.93 -5.10 -2.61
N ARG A 94 3.83 -3.83 -2.27
CA ARG A 94 2.70 -2.99 -2.67
C ARG A 94 2.57 -2.85 -4.19
N SER A 95 3.69 -2.67 -4.90
CA SER A 95 3.69 -2.57 -6.36
C SER A 95 3.25 -3.88 -7.00
N ARG A 96 3.83 -5.00 -6.55
CA ARG A 96 3.45 -6.33 -7.04
C ARG A 96 1.99 -6.66 -6.75
N ARG A 97 1.51 -6.32 -5.57
CA ARG A 97 0.10 -6.55 -5.18
C ARG A 97 -0.84 -5.73 -6.05
N ARG A 98 -0.51 -4.45 -6.28
CA ARG A 98 -1.30 -3.57 -7.14
C ARG A 98 -1.40 -4.12 -8.56
N GLU A 99 -0.29 -4.51 -9.15
CA GLU A 99 -0.25 -5.08 -10.50
C GLU A 99 -1.06 -6.37 -10.61
N ALA A 100 -0.86 -7.30 -9.69
CA ALA A 100 -1.59 -8.56 -9.67
C ALA A 100 -3.10 -8.36 -9.47
N LEU A 101 -3.48 -7.49 -8.55
CA LEU A 101 -4.89 -7.18 -8.26
C LEU A 101 -5.55 -6.46 -9.44
N SER A 102 -4.87 -5.49 -10.04
CA SER A 102 -5.36 -4.78 -11.23
C SER A 102 -5.57 -5.73 -12.40
N ALA A 103 -4.62 -6.62 -12.69
CA ALA A 103 -4.76 -7.62 -13.75
C ALA A 103 -5.94 -8.56 -13.50
N TYR A 104 -6.08 -9.06 -12.28
CA TYR A 104 -7.21 -9.92 -11.90
C TYR A 104 -8.55 -9.21 -12.05
N VAL A 105 -8.65 -7.97 -11.60
CA VAL A 105 -9.89 -7.17 -11.69
C VAL A 105 -10.24 -6.85 -13.14
N GLN A 106 -9.27 -6.58 -14.00
CA GLN A 106 -9.51 -6.38 -15.43
C GLN A 106 -10.15 -7.62 -16.09
N GLU A 107 -9.65 -8.81 -15.78
CA GLU A 107 -10.25 -10.05 -16.30
C GLU A 107 -11.66 -10.30 -15.73
N LEU A 108 -11.83 -10.05 -14.42
CA LEU A 108 -13.13 -10.19 -13.79
C LEU A 108 -14.16 -9.19 -14.37
N ALA A 109 -13.75 -7.96 -14.64
CA ALA A 109 -14.59 -6.94 -15.24
C ALA A 109 -15.09 -7.35 -16.64
N LYS A 110 -14.26 -7.97 -17.46
CA LYS A 110 -14.67 -8.54 -18.76
C LYS A 110 -15.76 -9.59 -18.58
N THR A 111 -15.64 -10.44 -17.59
CA THR A 111 -16.65 -11.45 -17.25
C THR A 111 -17.95 -10.80 -16.82
N VAL A 112 -17.90 -9.77 -15.98
CA VAL A 112 -19.10 -9.02 -15.54
C VAL A 112 -19.82 -8.41 -16.74
N VAL A 113 -19.11 -7.81 -17.67
CA VAL A 113 -19.69 -7.24 -18.89
C VAL A 113 -20.31 -8.32 -19.78
N SER A 114 -19.61 -9.42 -20.01
CA SER A 114 -20.08 -10.48 -20.91
C SER A 114 -21.25 -11.28 -20.35
N GLU A 115 -21.24 -11.57 -19.06
CA GLU A 115 -22.29 -12.35 -18.40
C GLU A 115 -23.47 -11.50 -17.90
N GLY A 116 -23.28 -10.19 -17.74
CA GLY A 116 -24.27 -9.29 -17.18
C GLY A 116 -24.60 -9.53 -15.71
N THR A 117 -23.68 -10.15 -14.97
CA THR A 117 -23.84 -10.52 -13.56
C THR A 117 -22.80 -9.87 -12.67
N GLU A 118 -23.22 -9.50 -11.47
CA GLU A 118 -22.33 -8.95 -10.45
C GLU A 118 -21.33 -10.00 -9.97
N LYS A 119 -20.13 -9.54 -9.61
CA LYS A 119 -19.09 -10.38 -9.00
C LYS A 119 -18.55 -9.71 -7.75
N GLY A 120 -18.68 -10.37 -6.61
CA GLY A 120 -18.10 -9.95 -5.34
C GLY A 120 -16.65 -10.43 -5.20
N LEU A 121 -15.80 -9.54 -4.71
CA LEU A 121 -14.44 -9.88 -4.31
C LEU A 121 -14.39 -10.30 -2.84
N GLU A 122 -13.30 -10.96 -2.46
CA GLU A 122 -13.04 -11.26 -1.04
C GLU A 122 -12.80 -9.96 -0.24
N PRO A 123 -13.03 -9.98 1.09
CA PRO A 123 -12.67 -8.86 1.94
C PRO A 123 -11.20 -8.48 1.78
N MET A 124 -10.95 -7.18 1.73
CA MET A 124 -9.61 -6.63 1.55
C MET A 124 -9.47 -5.29 2.27
N ASN A 125 -8.23 -4.90 2.54
CA ASN A 125 -7.95 -3.62 3.18
C ASN A 125 -8.30 -2.41 2.28
N ALA A 126 -8.32 -1.22 2.85
CA ALA A 126 -8.71 -0.01 2.14
C ALA A 126 -7.81 0.32 0.93
N ALA A 127 -6.51 0.03 1.03
CA ALA A 127 -5.58 0.27 -0.07
C ALA A 127 -5.88 -0.64 -1.27
N ASP A 128 -6.15 -1.92 -1.04
CA ASP A 128 -6.53 -2.87 -2.08
C ASP A 128 -7.88 -2.50 -2.70
N ARG A 129 -8.88 -2.13 -1.88
CA ARG A 129 -10.18 -1.66 -2.40
C ARG A 129 -10.02 -0.45 -3.31
N LYS A 130 -9.13 0.47 -2.96
CA LYS A 130 -8.83 1.62 -3.82
C LYS A 130 -8.28 1.19 -5.19
N VAL A 131 -7.37 0.23 -5.22
CA VAL A 131 -6.84 -0.32 -6.50
C VAL A 131 -7.96 -0.89 -7.35
N VAL A 132 -8.90 -1.61 -6.75
CA VAL A 132 -10.07 -2.16 -7.47
C VAL A 132 -10.93 -1.04 -8.07
N HIS A 133 -11.29 -0.04 -7.28
CA HIS A 133 -12.07 1.10 -7.75
C HIS A 133 -11.39 1.85 -8.88
N ASP A 134 -10.11 2.17 -8.72
CA ASP A 134 -9.33 2.90 -9.71
C ASP A 134 -9.20 2.11 -11.02
N THR A 135 -8.97 0.79 -10.93
CA THR A 135 -8.89 -0.08 -12.11
C THR A 135 -10.23 -0.14 -12.87
N VAL A 136 -11.33 -0.33 -12.16
CA VAL A 136 -12.66 -0.47 -12.79
C VAL A 136 -13.14 0.86 -13.36
N ASN A 137 -12.80 2.00 -12.78
CA ASN A 137 -13.17 3.32 -13.28
C ASN A 137 -12.68 3.58 -14.72
N GLU A 138 -11.66 2.86 -15.17
CA GLU A 138 -11.13 2.96 -16.54
C GLU A 138 -11.83 2.01 -17.52
N ILE A 139 -12.77 1.19 -17.06
CA ILE A 139 -13.44 0.15 -17.86
C ILE A 139 -14.91 0.52 -18.07
N ALA A 140 -15.33 0.61 -19.33
CA ALA A 140 -16.72 0.91 -19.67
C ALA A 140 -17.65 -0.29 -19.33
N GLY A 141 -18.87 -0.01 -18.89
CA GLY A 141 -19.90 -1.01 -18.62
C GLY A 141 -19.83 -1.68 -17.26
N VAL A 142 -18.85 -1.33 -16.44
CA VAL A 142 -18.66 -1.87 -15.09
C VAL A 142 -18.49 -0.74 -14.10
N GLY A 143 -19.09 -0.90 -12.93
CA GLY A 143 -18.90 -0.03 -11.78
C GLY A 143 -18.51 -0.83 -10.55
N THR A 144 -18.25 -0.16 -9.46
CA THR A 144 -17.92 -0.77 -8.18
C THR A 144 -18.72 -0.19 -7.04
N ILE A 145 -19.07 -1.03 -6.08
CA ILE A 145 -19.59 -0.63 -4.78
C ILE A 145 -18.79 -1.33 -3.69
N SER A 146 -18.55 -0.62 -2.59
CA SER A 146 -17.98 -1.23 -1.38
C SER A 146 -19.10 -1.61 -0.43
N VAL A 147 -19.09 -2.85 0.05
CA VAL A 147 -20.11 -3.39 0.96
C VAL A 147 -19.47 -3.99 2.21
N GLY A 148 -20.24 -4.00 3.31
CA GLY A 148 -19.80 -4.53 4.59
C GLY A 148 -18.98 -3.54 5.41
N ASP A 149 -18.64 -3.98 6.63
CA ASP A 149 -17.87 -3.21 7.59
C ASP A 149 -16.49 -3.85 7.82
N GLU A 150 -15.53 -3.03 8.23
CA GLU A 150 -14.21 -3.55 8.58
C GLU A 150 -14.31 -4.59 9.71
N PRO A 151 -13.54 -5.67 9.69
CA PRO A 151 -12.50 -6.02 8.73
C PRO A 151 -13.00 -6.84 7.53
N ARG A 152 -14.29 -6.99 7.33
CA ARG A 152 -14.89 -7.81 6.26
C ARG A 152 -15.40 -7.01 5.07
N ARG A 153 -14.99 -5.75 4.97
CA ARG A 153 -15.40 -4.89 3.87
C ARG A 153 -14.78 -5.34 2.55
N ARG A 154 -15.62 -5.40 1.51
CA ARG A 154 -15.25 -5.90 0.19
C ARG A 154 -15.80 -5.02 -0.92
N VAL A 155 -15.30 -5.22 -2.13
CA VAL A 155 -15.79 -4.57 -3.34
C VAL A 155 -16.61 -5.56 -4.16
N VAL A 156 -17.71 -5.08 -4.72
CA VAL A 156 -18.53 -5.81 -5.69
C VAL A 156 -18.44 -5.08 -7.02
N LEU A 157 -18.14 -5.80 -8.09
CA LEU A 157 -18.22 -5.29 -9.46
C LEU A 157 -19.66 -5.43 -9.94
N VAL A 158 -20.23 -4.32 -10.39
CA VAL A 158 -21.62 -4.25 -10.83
C VAL A 158 -21.70 -3.86 -12.30
N VAL A 159 -22.75 -4.32 -12.96
CA VAL A 159 -23.02 -3.92 -14.35
C VAL A 159 -23.57 -2.50 -14.35
N VAL A 160 -22.97 -1.63 -15.13
CA VAL A 160 -23.50 -0.29 -15.41
C VAL A 160 -24.18 -0.35 -16.77
N LYS A 161 -25.47 -0.12 -16.78
CA LYS A 161 -26.25 0.04 -18.02
C LYS A 161 -26.29 1.52 -18.38
N ASP A 162 -25.93 1.83 -19.62
CA ASP A 162 -26.12 3.15 -20.20
C ASP A 162 -27.62 3.49 -20.29
#